data_48fe1b896ae4ce8a85148cbcfd1e73d8
#
_entry.id   48fe1b896ae4ce8a85148cbcfd1e73d8
#
_cell.length_a   1.000
_cell.length_b   1.000
_cell.length_c   1.000
_cell.angle_alpha   90.00
_cell.angle_beta   90.00
_cell.angle_gamma   90.00
#
_symmetry.space_group_name_H-M   'P 1'
#
loop_
_entity.id
_entity.type
_entity.pdbx_description
1 polymer ?
#
loop_
_entity_poly.entity_id
_entity_poly.type
_entity_poly.pdbx_seq_one_letter_code
_entity_poly.pdbx_strand_id
1 'polypeptide(L)'
;MKSPFVYLLIFFLLISANLFSQKKIKKEEFLGNWVKIKSEMKDGSKLIPVYKDYTKHFEMIFQKKKFYTDYYPAQYYKNATFDYKLKNNKLITSKHFAYQIEKITKDSLVISEEMKGLENDKLKRHYLIKKEIIINKHQKLNKGSKDLIANVFFTPKFKDNIKLYLNNRLMKRHLNLKLKGKIILNTKNKKAETQITYRDSENILMQENILVNALNNSYTLWDIKGFENYENIIINFVIIMNRKGEKSYGIKVGLLTNSFEQLLGLYGLSYNQITDGNKFLSLGIKSIEKNEFKKAIDFFTKSFKSNHTLVESLYNRAYCYYKLKEYDKACLDWNILKELGQKKGEKLFMENCKIIE
;
A
#
# COMPACT_ATOMS: atom_id res chain seq x y z
N MET A 1 25.02 -9.49 -57.38
CA MET A 1 25.47 -9.90 -56.04
C MET A 1 24.63 -9.16 -55.02
N LYS A 2 23.70 -9.86 -54.32
CA LYS A 2 22.89 -9.23 -53.25
C LYS A 2 23.76 -9.12 -52.00
N SER A 3 23.88 -7.88 -51.47
CA SER A 3 24.73 -7.54 -50.34
C SER A 3 24.45 -8.43 -49.10
N PRO A 4 25.50 -8.97 -48.43
CA PRO A 4 25.35 -9.77 -47.20
C PRO A 4 24.66 -8.98 -46.06
N PHE A 5 24.60 -7.66 -46.17
CA PHE A 5 23.91 -6.77 -45.25
C PHE A 5 22.38 -6.99 -45.21
N VAL A 6 21.76 -7.38 -46.34
CA VAL A 6 20.33 -7.65 -46.43
C VAL A 6 19.96 -8.92 -45.66
N TYR A 7 20.81 -9.96 -45.72
CA TYR A 7 20.58 -11.20 -44.96
C TYR A 7 20.76 -11.01 -43.44
N LEU A 8 21.70 -10.14 -43.05
CA LEU A 8 21.90 -9.80 -41.65
C LEU A 8 20.70 -9.03 -41.08
N LEU A 9 20.12 -8.09 -41.83
CA LEU A 9 18.93 -7.31 -41.43
C LEU A 9 17.69 -8.21 -41.33
N ILE A 10 17.49 -9.16 -42.23
CA ILE A 10 16.40 -10.15 -42.20
C ILE A 10 16.58 -11.10 -41.02
N PHE A 11 17.81 -11.51 -40.69
CA PHE A 11 18.10 -12.36 -39.56
C PHE A 11 17.83 -11.65 -38.25
N PHE A 12 18.16 -10.35 -38.10
CA PHE A 12 17.81 -9.54 -36.93
C PHE A 12 16.30 -9.29 -36.82
N LEU A 13 15.58 -9.10 -37.94
CA LEU A 13 14.12 -8.98 -37.95
C LEU A 13 13.43 -10.29 -37.56
N LEU A 14 13.96 -11.44 -37.95
CA LEU A 14 13.43 -12.75 -37.57
C LEU A 14 13.71 -13.08 -36.08
N ILE A 15 14.84 -12.63 -35.50
CA ILE A 15 15.14 -12.76 -34.08
C ILE A 15 14.22 -11.84 -33.24
N SER A 16 13.97 -10.62 -33.72
CA SER A 16 13.04 -9.70 -33.02
C SER A 16 11.58 -10.19 -33.08
N ALA A 17 11.15 -10.83 -34.18
CA ALA A 17 9.81 -11.39 -34.29
C ALA A 17 9.58 -12.59 -33.34
N ASN A 18 10.62 -13.39 -33.09
CA ASN A 18 10.52 -14.50 -32.11
C ASN A 18 10.54 -14.05 -30.65
N LEU A 19 11.00 -12.81 -30.35
CA LEU A 19 10.99 -12.24 -29.00
C LEU A 19 9.60 -11.70 -28.56
N PHE A 20 8.65 -11.58 -29.50
CA PHE A 20 7.29 -11.06 -29.22
C PHE A 20 6.18 -12.12 -29.21
N SER A 21 6.50 -13.40 -29.33
CA SER A 21 5.52 -14.45 -29.03
C SER A 21 5.32 -14.49 -27.50
N GLN A 22 4.42 -13.67 -26.99
CA GLN A 22 4.01 -13.74 -25.58
C GLN A 22 3.50 -15.15 -25.33
N LYS A 23 4.29 -15.97 -24.64
CA LYS A 23 3.91 -17.30 -24.18
C LYS A 23 2.52 -17.20 -23.55
N LYS A 24 1.56 -17.98 -24.04
CA LYS A 24 0.22 -18.06 -23.47
C LYS A 24 0.35 -18.56 -22.03
N ILE A 25 0.03 -17.70 -21.08
CA ILE A 25 0.11 -18.01 -19.66
C ILE A 25 -0.97 -19.01 -19.29
N LYS A 26 -0.56 -20.10 -18.65
CA LYS A 26 -1.48 -21.09 -18.10
C LYS A 26 -1.93 -20.66 -16.71
N LYS A 27 -3.17 -21.00 -16.37
CA LYS A 27 -3.78 -20.59 -15.11
C LYS A 27 -3.01 -21.09 -13.88
N GLU A 28 -2.48 -22.28 -13.95
CA GLU A 28 -1.71 -22.95 -12.90
C GLU A 28 -0.41 -22.19 -12.55
N GLU A 29 0.14 -21.44 -13.50
CA GLU A 29 1.40 -20.71 -13.32
C GLU A 29 1.27 -19.58 -12.28
N PHE A 30 0.08 -18.98 -12.12
CA PHE A 30 -0.10 -17.87 -11.18
C PHE A 30 -0.97 -18.19 -9.96
N LEU A 31 -1.50 -19.42 -9.83
CA LEU A 31 -2.22 -19.82 -8.62
C LEU A 31 -1.33 -19.70 -7.37
N GLY A 32 -1.94 -19.41 -6.21
CA GLY A 32 -1.29 -19.29 -4.92
C GLY A 32 -1.15 -17.86 -4.43
N ASN A 33 -0.24 -17.66 -3.49
CA ASN A 33 -0.09 -16.43 -2.74
C ASN A 33 1.10 -15.61 -3.26
N TRP A 34 0.82 -14.37 -3.63
CA TRP A 34 1.80 -13.44 -4.20
C TRP A 34 1.88 -12.18 -3.35
N VAL A 35 3.05 -11.89 -2.82
CA VAL A 35 3.28 -10.73 -1.95
C VAL A 35 3.95 -9.61 -2.74
N LYS A 36 3.42 -8.41 -2.61
CA LYS A 36 3.98 -7.22 -3.22
C LYS A 36 5.33 -6.86 -2.60
N ILE A 37 6.33 -6.69 -3.46
CA ILE A 37 7.64 -6.12 -3.09
C ILE A 37 7.79 -4.67 -3.53
N LYS A 38 7.12 -4.28 -4.63
CA LYS A 38 7.14 -2.91 -5.16
C LYS A 38 5.82 -2.61 -5.87
N SER A 39 5.40 -1.36 -5.86
CA SER A 39 4.41 -0.82 -6.80
C SER A 39 4.85 0.54 -7.30
N GLU A 40 4.45 0.84 -8.52
CA GLU A 40 4.63 2.13 -9.18
C GLU A 40 3.44 2.42 -10.07
N MET A 41 3.33 3.61 -10.63
CA MET A 41 2.38 3.87 -11.71
C MET A 41 2.87 3.19 -12.99
N LYS A 42 1.97 2.89 -13.92
CA LYS A 42 2.29 2.14 -15.14
C LYS A 42 3.23 2.90 -16.08
N ASP A 43 3.26 4.24 -16.00
CA ASP A 43 4.24 5.10 -16.69
C ASP A 43 5.62 5.14 -16.02
N GLY A 44 5.81 4.47 -14.87
CA GLY A 44 7.03 4.45 -14.09
C GLY A 44 7.11 5.54 -13.01
N SER A 45 6.08 6.37 -12.85
CA SER A 45 6.00 7.34 -11.75
C SER A 45 5.90 6.64 -10.41
N LYS A 46 6.45 7.26 -9.35
CA LYS A 46 6.34 6.74 -7.98
C LYS A 46 4.91 6.88 -7.46
N LEU A 47 4.44 5.89 -6.72
CA LEU A 47 3.24 6.03 -5.90
C LEU A 47 3.53 6.99 -4.75
N ILE A 48 2.64 7.95 -4.55
CA ILE A 48 2.74 8.86 -3.42
C ILE A 48 2.19 8.16 -2.17
N PRO A 49 3.03 7.92 -1.15
CA PRO A 49 2.56 7.29 0.08
C PRO A 49 1.68 8.27 0.87
N VAL A 50 0.66 7.75 1.54
CA VAL A 50 -0.21 8.53 2.44
C VAL A 50 0.58 9.13 3.60
N TYR A 51 1.60 8.42 4.09
CA TYR A 51 2.55 8.85 5.10
C TYR A 51 3.96 8.51 4.64
N LYS A 52 4.93 9.36 4.99
CA LYS A 52 6.34 9.17 4.64
C LYS A 52 6.80 7.76 5.05
N ASP A 53 7.50 7.12 4.15
CA ASP A 53 8.11 5.79 4.34
C ASP A 53 7.14 4.64 4.67
N TYR A 54 5.81 4.85 4.51
CA TYR A 54 4.82 3.80 4.72
C TYR A 54 4.40 3.15 3.40
N THR A 55 4.71 1.87 3.26
CA THR A 55 4.16 1.02 2.19
C THR A 55 3.21 -0.02 2.77
N LYS A 56 1.93 0.09 2.43
CA LYS A 56 0.91 -0.87 2.87
C LYS A 56 1.24 -2.27 2.38
N HIS A 57 1.18 -3.26 3.29
CA HIS A 57 1.24 -4.66 2.89
C HIS A 57 0.15 -4.96 1.87
N PHE A 58 0.49 -5.80 0.88
CA PHE A 58 -0.44 -6.20 -0.14
C PHE A 58 -0.07 -7.61 -0.62
N GLU A 59 -0.98 -8.54 -0.43
CA GLU A 59 -0.88 -9.92 -0.90
C GLU A 59 -2.06 -10.20 -1.80
N MET A 60 -1.83 -10.82 -2.95
CA MET A 60 -2.85 -11.34 -3.85
C MET A 60 -2.88 -12.86 -3.76
N ILE A 61 -4.02 -13.42 -3.46
CA ILE A 61 -4.24 -14.85 -3.33
C ILE A 61 -5.12 -15.32 -4.48
N PHE A 62 -4.54 -16.03 -5.44
CA PHE A 62 -5.25 -16.54 -6.61
C PHE A 62 -5.69 -17.99 -6.40
N GLN A 63 -6.98 -18.22 -6.54
CA GLN A 63 -7.64 -19.51 -6.60
C GLN A 63 -8.12 -19.82 -8.02
N LYS A 64 -8.63 -21.01 -8.29
CA LYS A 64 -9.05 -21.44 -9.66
C LYS A 64 -10.01 -20.47 -10.36
N LYS A 65 -10.93 -19.84 -9.65
CA LYS A 65 -11.94 -18.94 -10.25
C LYS A 65 -11.98 -17.56 -9.62
N LYS A 66 -11.40 -17.41 -8.45
CA LYS A 66 -11.48 -16.18 -7.63
C LYS A 66 -10.10 -15.77 -7.15
N PHE A 67 -9.94 -14.48 -6.86
CA PHE A 67 -8.84 -14.00 -6.07
C PHE A 67 -9.34 -13.02 -5.02
N TYR A 68 -8.51 -12.78 -4.03
CA TYR A 68 -8.72 -11.72 -3.04
C TYR A 68 -7.39 -11.08 -2.67
N THR A 69 -7.47 -9.90 -2.06
CA THR A 69 -6.30 -9.17 -1.58
C THR A 69 -6.29 -9.16 -0.07
N ASP A 70 -5.13 -9.43 0.53
CA ASP A 70 -4.93 -9.35 1.96
C ASP A 70 -3.99 -8.17 2.29
N TYR A 71 -4.48 -7.28 3.14
CA TYR A 71 -3.75 -6.09 3.62
C TYR A 71 -3.34 -6.22 5.09
N TYR A 72 -3.76 -7.30 5.78
CA TYR A 72 -3.63 -7.48 7.22
C TYR A 72 -2.93 -8.81 7.54
N PRO A 73 -1.59 -8.88 7.41
CA PRO A 73 -0.87 -10.14 7.52
C PRO A 73 -0.98 -10.81 8.89
N ALA A 74 -1.18 -10.02 9.97
CA ALA A 74 -1.24 -10.54 11.34
C ALA A 74 -2.66 -10.81 11.87
N GLN A 75 -3.70 -10.71 11.03
CA GLN A 75 -5.07 -11.04 11.45
C GLN A 75 -5.90 -11.58 10.28
N TYR A 76 -6.89 -12.40 10.60
CA TYR A 76 -7.89 -12.78 9.62
C TYR A 76 -8.85 -11.60 9.40
N TYR A 77 -9.04 -11.26 8.14
CA TYR A 77 -10.00 -10.26 7.72
C TYR A 77 -10.87 -10.84 6.62
N LYS A 78 -12.18 -10.63 6.69
CA LYS A 78 -13.09 -11.07 5.62
C LYS A 78 -12.86 -10.19 4.40
N ASN A 79 -11.94 -10.61 3.54
CA ASN A 79 -11.62 -9.90 2.31
C ASN A 79 -12.73 -10.11 1.27
N ALA A 80 -13.00 -9.08 0.47
CA ALA A 80 -13.84 -9.22 -0.71
C ALA A 80 -13.13 -10.16 -1.70
N THR A 81 -13.88 -11.11 -2.24
CA THR A 81 -13.42 -12.02 -3.31
C THR A 81 -13.91 -11.52 -4.65
N PHE A 82 -13.04 -11.58 -5.65
CA PHE A 82 -13.33 -11.16 -7.01
C PHE A 82 -13.24 -12.36 -7.94
N ASP A 83 -14.27 -12.57 -8.76
CA ASP A 83 -14.19 -13.52 -9.87
C ASP A 83 -13.27 -12.98 -10.95
N TYR A 84 -12.56 -13.85 -11.66
CA TYR A 84 -11.75 -13.46 -12.80
C TYR A 84 -11.82 -14.49 -13.94
N LYS A 85 -11.58 -13.98 -15.15
CA LYS A 85 -11.37 -14.80 -16.35
C LYS A 85 -9.99 -14.49 -16.93
N LEU A 86 -9.20 -15.53 -17.21
CA LEU A 86 -7.93 -15.39 -17.91
C LEU A 86 -8.18 -15.43 -19.44
N LYS A 87 -7.88 -14.34 -20.13
CA LYS A 87 -7.94 -14.26 -21.60
C LYS A 87 -6.82 -13.33 -22.09
N ASN A 88 -6.03 -13.77 -23.08
CA ASN A 88 -4.94 -12.98 -23.67
C ASN A 88 -3.99 -12.39 -22.60
N ASN A 89 -3.54 -13.23 -21.67
CA ASN A 89 -2.68 -12.83 -20.56
C ASN A 89 -3.26 -11.69 -19.67
N LYS A 90 -4.59 -11.53 -19.67
CA LYS A 90 -5.31 -10.57 -18.81
C LYS A 90 -6.20 -11.30 -17.82
N LEU A 91 -6.17 -10.84 -16.58
CA LEU A 91 -7.09 -11.24 -15.53
C LEU A 91 -8.28 -10.27 -15.53
N ILE A 92 -9.33 -10.62 -16.27
CA ILE A 92 -10.53 -9.77 -16.44
C ILE A 92 -11.43 -9.97 -15.24
N THR A 93 -11.66 -8.93 -14.45
CA THR A 93 -12.48 -8.95 -13.23
C THR A 93 -13.85 -8.30 -13.43
N SER A 94 -13.95 -7.37 -14.39
CA SER A 94 -15.20 -6.72 -14.76
C SER A 94 -15.18 -6.26 -16.22
N LYS A 95 -16.30 -5.70 -16.69
CA LYS A 95 -16.40 -5.09 -18.03
C LYS A 95 -15.37 -3.94 -18.24
N HIS A 96 -14.96 -3.27 -17.17
CA HIS A 96 -14.15 -2.06 -17.24
C HIS A 96 -12.76 -2.19 -16.64
N PHE A 97 -12.47 -3.30 -15.92
CA PHE A 97 -11.23 -3.47 -15.19
C PHE A 97 -10.61 -4.85 -15.39
N ALA A 98 -9.32 -4.86 -15.66
CA ALA A 98 -8.49 -6.06 -15.75
C ALA A 98 -7.11 -5.80 -15.16
N TYR A 99 -6.37 -6.88 -14.86
CA TYR A 99 -4.92 -6.84 -14.68
C TYR A 99 -4.25 -7.47 -15.91
N GLN A 100 -3.34 -6.74 -16.55
CA GLN A 100 -2.43 -7.29 -17.56
C GLN A 100 -1.31 -8.02 -16.85
N ILE A 101 -1.06 -9.28 -17.17
CA ILE A 101 0.15 -9.98 -16.74
C ILE A 101 1.26 -9.59 -17.70
N GLU A 102 2.21 -8.76 -17.23
CA GLU A 102 3.33 -8.29 -18.03
C GLU A 102 4.49 -9.31 -18.03
N LYS A 103 4.71 -9.94 -16.88
CA LYS A 103 5.76 -10.96 -16.71
C LYS A 103 5.35 -11.96 -15.65
N ILE A 104 5.65 -13.23 -15.90
CA ILE A 104 5.52 -14.29 -14.90
C ILE A 104 6.70 -15.26 -15.01
N THR A 105 7.22 -15.64 -13.85
CA THR A 105 8.20 -16.73 -13.68
C THR A 105 7.68 -17.66 -12.59
N LYS A 106 8.42 -18.72 -12.27
CA LYS A 106 8.13 -19.59 -11.13
C LYS A 106 7.95 -18.80 -9.82
N ASP A 107 8.72 -17.73 -9.65
CA ASP A 107 8.94 -17.05 -8.37
C ASP A 107 8.45 -15.60 -8.37
N SER A 108 8.23 -15.00 -9.51
CA SER A 108 7.87 -13.58 -9.64
C SER A 108 6.71 -13.35 -10.62
N LEU A 109 5.90 -12.34 -10.32
CA LEU A 109 4.76 -11.92 -11.12
C LEU A 109 4.73 -10.39 -11.21
N VAL A 110 4.66 -9.86 -12.43
CA VAL A 110 4.45 -8.43 -12.69
C VAL A 110 3.09 -8.27 -13.35
N ILE A 111 2.23 -7.49 -12.71
CA ILE A 111 0.90 -7.17 -13.21
C ILE A 111 0.67 -5.66 -13.21
N SER A 112 -0.06 -5.18 -14.19
CA SER A 112 -0.51 -3.79 -14.23
C SER A 112 -2.01 -3.68 -14.38
N GLU A 113 -2.58 -2.65 -13.77
CA GLU A 113 -3.99 -2.31 -13.90
C GLU A 113 -4.30 -1.89 -15.33
N GLU A 114 -5.48 -2.26 -15.83
CA GLU A 114 -6.07 -1.77 -17.06
C GLU A 114 -7.50 -1.31 -16.80
N MET A 115 -7.79 -0.08 -17.16
CA MET A 115 -9.14 0.48 -17.09
C MET A 115 -9.37 1.36 -18.32
N LYS A 116 -10.48 1.12 -19.02
CA LYS A 116 -10.81 1.88 -20.23
C LYS A 116 -10.95 3.37 -19.90
N GLY A 117 -10.27 4.22 -20.66
CA GLY A 117 -10.33 5.67 -20.51
C GLY A 117 -9.35 6.26 -19.50
N LEU A 118 -8.52 5.45 -18.83
CA LEU A 118 -7.46 5.94 -17.96
C LEU A 118 -6.09 5.83 -18.62
N GLU A 119 -5.28 6.87 -18.45
CA GLU A 119 -3.87 6.91 -18.88
C GLU A 119 -2.96 6.12 -17.92
N ASN A 120 -1.74 5.81 -18.37
CA ASN A 120 -0.80 4.99 -17.60
C ASN A 120 -0.31 5.65 -16.30
N ASP A 121 -0.36 6.98 -16.20
CA ASP A 121 -0.06 7.73 -14.98
C ASP A 121 -1.16 7.63 -13.90
N LYS A 122 -2.31 7.00 -14.21
CA LYS A 122 -3.43 6.72 -13.31
C LYS A 122 -3.57 5.24 -12.95
N LEU A 123 -2.81 4.37 -13.60
CA LEU A 123 -2.86 2.92 -13.44
C LEU A 123 -1.62 2.44 -12.69
N LYS A 124 -1.76 1.40 -11.87
CA LYS A 124 -0.67 0.87 -11.06
C LYS A 124 -0.05 -0.37 -11.71
N ARG A 125 1.25 -0.52 -11.50
CA ARG A 125 2.01 -1.74 -11.74
C ARG A 125 2.48 -2.32 -10.43
N HIS A 126 2.29 -3.62 -10.24
CA HIS A 126 2.70 -4.34 -9.04
C HIS A 126 3.75 -5.39 -9.38
N TYR A 127 4.81 -5.43 -8.61
CA TYR A 127 5.86 -6.43 -8.62
C TYR A 127 5.65 -7.34 -7.43
N LEU A 128 5.42 -8.61 -7.68
CA LEU A 128 5.02 -9.61 -6.70
C LEU A 128 6.00 -10.77 -6.70
N ILE A 129 6.19 -11.39 -5.55
CA ILE A 129 6.98 -12.61 -5.37
C ILE A 129 6.13 -13.66 -4.66
N LYS A 130 6.37 -14.94 -4.94
CA LYS A 130 5.69 -16.03 -4.23
C LYS A 130 5.95 -15.96 -2.73
N LYS A 131 4.90 -16.05 -1.91
CA LYS A 131 4.99 -15.97 -0.46
C LYS A 131 5.88 -17.05 0.14
N GLU A 132 5.84 -18.25 -0.41
CA GLU A 132 6.64 -19.38 0.06
C GLU A 132 8.15 -19.10 0.02
N ILE A 133 8.62 -18.32 -0.97
CA ILE A 133 10.06 -17.95 -1.08
C ILE A 133 10.46 -17.06 0.09
N ILE A 134 9.59 -16.08 0.43
CA ILE A 134 9.85 -15.19 1.56
C ILE A 134 9.82 -15.96 2.86
N ILE A 135 8.84 -16.85 3.05
CA ILE A 135 8.73 -17.72 4.22
C ILE A 135 9.98 -18.59 4.36
N ASN A 136 10.39 -19.30 3.30
CA ASN A 136 11.57 -20.15 3.31
C ASN A 136 12.84 -19.36 3.66
N LYS A 137 12.98 -18.13 3.16
CA LYS A 137 14.10 -17.25 3.52
C LYS A 137 14.08 -16.91 5.01
N HIS A 138 12.92 -16.53 5.55
CA HIS A 138 12.78 -16.19 6.98
C HIS A 138 13.04 -17.40 7.88
N GLN A 139 12.54 -18.59 7.52
CA GLN A 139 12.80 -19.82 8.27
C GLN A 139 14.30 -20.18 8.28
N LYS A 140 15.00 -20.00 7.14
CA LYS A 140 16.46 -20.22 7.09
C LYS A 140 17.22 -19.24 7.98
N LEU A 141 16.85 -17.95 7.96
CA LEU A 141 17.51 -16.91 8.78
C LEU A 141 17.29 -17.12 10.28
N ASN A 142 16.16 -17.69 10.68
CA ASN A 142 15.81 -17.94 12.08
C ASN A 142 16.04 -19.41 12.50
N LYS A 143 16.76 -20.20 11.69
CA LYS A 143 17.04 -21.60 12.02
C LYS A 143 17.84 -21.69 13.33
N GLY A 144 17.32 -22.45 14.30
CA GLY A 144 17.93 -22.61 15.61
C GLY A 144 17.63 -21.50 16.63
N SER A 145 16.93 -20.41 16.22
CA SER A 145 16.46 -19.41 17.16
C SER A 145 15.28 -19.97 17.98
N LYS A 146 15.31 -19.74 19.29
CA LYS A 146 14.16 -20.05 20.17
C LYS A 146 13.07 -18.98 20.02
N ASP A 147 13.45 -17.75 19.72
CA ASP A 147 12.56 -16.60 19.61
C ASP A 147 12.39 -16.15 18.16
N LEU A 148 11.17 -15.85 17.78
CA LEU A 148 10.81 -15.25 16.49
C LEU A 148 10.30 -13.83 16.70
N ILE A 149 10.95 -12.85 16.09
CA ILE A 149 10.37 -11.52 15.93
C ILE A 149 9.49 -11.55 14.67
N ALA A 150 8.18 -11.50 14.87
CA ALA A 150 7.20 -11.53 13.80
C ALA A 150 7.29 -10.27 12.93
N ASN A 151 7.06 -10.44 11.64
CA ASN A 151 7.06 -9.35 10.66
C ASN A 151 5.93 -9.55 9.63
N VAL A 152 5.74 -8.59 8.72
CA VAL A 152 4.63 -8.58 7.75
C VAL A 152 4.59 -9.78 6.80
N PHE A 153 5.68 -10.53 6.69
CA PHE A 153 5.78 -11.70 5.79
C PHE A 153 5.70 -13.02 6.54
N PHE A 154 6.13 -13.03 7.82
CA PHE A 154 6.21 -14.24 8.62
C PHE A 154 5.70 -13.95 10.03
N THR A 155 4.42 -14.25 10.27
CA THR A 155 3.69 -13.94 11.50
C THR A 155 2.50 -14.88 11.66
N PRO A 156 2.17 -15.31 12.89
CA PRO A 156 0.87 -15.91 13.18
C PRO A 156 -0.25 -14.91 12.93
N LYS A 157 -1.44 -15.41 12.63
CA LYS A 157 -2.63 -14.57 12.41
C LYS A 157 -3.55 -14.60 13.62
N PHE A 158 -3.99 -13.43 14.06
CA PHE A 158 -5.09 -13.32 15.00
C PHE A 158 -6.41 -13.73 14.32
N LYS A 159 -7.15 -14.67 14.92
CA LYS A 159 -8.34 -15.33 14.30
C LYS A 159 -9.56 -14.43 14.17
N ASP A 160 -9.49 -13.19 14.66
CA ASP A 160 -10.58 -12.22 14.62
C ASP A 160 -10.05 -10.82 14.29
N ASN A 161 -10.92 -9.82 14.30
CA ASN A 161 -10.55 -8.42 14.20
C ASN A 161 -10.05 -7.91 15.55
N ILE A 162 -8.75 -7.74 15.72
CA ILE A 162 -8.14 -7.33 16.98
C ILE A 162 -8.65 -5.96 17.47
N LYS A 163 -8.98 -5.04 16.55
CA LYS A 163 -9.57 -3.75 16.92
C LYS A 163 -10.93 -3.92 17.60
N LEU A 164 -11.80 -4.75 17.04
CA LEU A 164 -13.12 -5.05 17.64
C LEU A 164 -12.96 -5.81 18.95
N TYR A 165 -12.04 -6.79 18.99
CA TYR A 165 -11.74 -7.57 20.17
C TYR A 165 -11.35 -6.68 21.37
N LEU A 166 -10.46 -5.71 21.17
CA LEU A 166 -10.03 -4.78 22.22
C LEU A 166 -11.10 -3.73 22.54
N ASN A 167 -11.76 -3.20 21.52
CA ASN A 167 -12.81 -2.19 21.68
C ASN A 167 -13.97 -2.70 22.55
N ASN A 168 -14.39 -3.95 22.37
CA ASN A 168 -15.48 -4.56 23.14
C ASN A 168 -15.12 -4.70 24.63
N ARG A 169 -13.84 -4.90 24.96
CA ARG A 169 -13.36 -5.03 26.35
C ARG A 169 -13.25 -3.70 27.07
N LEU A 170 -12.97 -2.64 26.33
CA LEU A 170 -12.93 -1.29 26.89
C LEU A 170 -14.31 -0.77 27.32
N MET A 171 -15.42 -1.36 26.85
CA MET A 171 -16.79 -1.03 27.23
C MET A 171 -17.05 0.49 27.30
N LYS A 172 -16.68 1.21 26.25
CA LYS A 172 -16.79 2.68 26.13
C LYS A 172 -15.90 3.51 27.07
N ARG A 173 -14.95 2.90 27.77
CA ARG A 173 -13.97 3.59 28.64
C ARG A 173 -12.80 4.15 27.80
N HIS A 174 -13.12 4.98 26.82
CA HIS A 174 -12.13 5.54 25.91
C HIS A 174 -11.58 6.85 26.45
N LEU A 175 -10.26 6.93 26.51
CA LEU A 175 -9.50 8.14 26.77
C LEU A 175 -8.56 8.41 25.59
N ASN A 176 -7.98 9.60 25.56
CA ASN A 176 -6.84 9.85 24.67
C ASN A 176 -5.64 9.09 25.23
N LEU A 177 -5.11 8.15 24.42
CA LEU A 177 -3.98 7.36 24.86
C LEU A 177 -3.17 6.87 23.67
N LYS A 178 -1.85 6.77 23.85
CA LYS A 178 -0.94 6.11 22.92
C LYS A 178 -0.10 5.09 23.67
N LEU A 179 -0.10 3.86 23.19
CA LEU A 179 0.68 2.76 23.74
C LEU A 179 1.54 2.12 22.65
N LYS A 180 2.73 1.65 23.05
CA LYS A 180 3.52 0.68 22.29
C LYS A 180 3.85 -0.48 23.18
N GLY A 181 3.98 -1.66 22.58
CA GLY A 181 4.34 -2.86 23.34
C GLY A 181 4.64 -4.03 22.44
N LYS A 182 4.81 -5.17 23.11
CA LYS A 182 5.04 -6.48 22.52
C LYS A 182 4.03 -7.46 23.08
N ILE A 183 3.49 -8.33 22.23
CA ILE A 183 2.77 -9.53 22.61
C ILE A 183 3.75 -10.68 22.42
N ILE A 184 4.03 -11.42 23.46
CA ILE A 184 4.92 -12.60 23.45
C ILE A 184 4.02 -13.83 23.58
N LEU A 185 3.95 -14.61 22.49
CA LEU A 185 3.22 -15.87 22.47
C LEU A 185 4.20 -17.00 22.83
N ASN A 186 4.12 -17.55 24.04
CA ASN A 186 4.88 -18.71 24.43
C ASN A 186 4.16 -19.97 23.96
N THR A 187 4.77 -20.69 23.03
CA THR A 187 4.15 -21.86 22.36
C THR A 187 4.11 -23.08 23.25
N LYS A 188 5.12 -23.26 24.13
CA LYS A 188 5.20 -24.39 25.07
C LYS A 188 4.13 -24.29 26.16
N ASN A 189 4.04 -23.12 26.80
CA ASN A 189 3.12 -22.90 27.92
C ASN A 189 1.71 -22.49 27.42
N LYS A 190 1.54 -22.27 26.11
CA LYS A 190 0.27 -21.83 25.47
C LYS A 190 -0.29 -20.58 26.16
N LYS A 191 0.57 -19.62 26.43
CA LYS A 191 0.24 -18.33 27.07
C LYS A 191 0.67 -17.16 26.23
N ALA A 192 -0.04 -16.06 26.37
CA ALA A 192 0.37 -14.76 25.84
C ALA A 192 0.76 -13.85 27.00
N GLU A 193 1.83 -13.11 26.84
CA GLU A 193 2.29 -12.07 27.76
C GLU A 193 2.43 -10.75 27.00
N THR A 194 2.01 -9.65 27.63
CA THR A 194 2.08 -8.34 27.02
C THR A 194 3.02 -7.44 27.82
N GLN A 195 3.99 -6.87 27.13
CA GLN A 195 4.95 -5.92 27.68
C GLN A 195 4.72 -4.55 27.05
N ILE A 196 4.39 -3.54 27.89
CA ILE A 196 4.28 -2.15 27.44
C ILE A 196 5.67 -1.53 27.43
N THR A 197 6.05 -0.95 26.29
CA THR A 197 7.36 -0.30 26.09
C THR A 197 7.27 1.23 26.01
N TYR A 198 6.05 1.76 25.84
CA TYR A 198 5.78 3.20 25.82
C TYR A 198 4.32 3.50 26.17
N ARG A 199 4.12 4.54 26.95
CA ARG A 199 2.83 5.19 27.22
C ARG A 199 2.99 6.70 27.21
N ASP A 200 1.97 7.42 26.76
CA ASP A 200 2.00 8.90 26.67
C ASP A 200 1.48 9.60 27.91
N SER A 201 0.90 8.88 28.89
CA SER A 201 0.40 9.41 30.16
C SER A 201 0.29 8.31 31.20
N GLU A 202 0.52 8.64 32.46
CA GLU A 202 0.32 7.72 33.59
C GLU A 202 -1.16 7.61 34.01
N ASN A 203 -1.98 8.60 33.69
CA ASN A 203 -3.41 8.62 34.04
C ASN A 203 -4.26 7.60 33.24
N ILE A 204 -3.64 6.69 32.51
CA ILE A 204 -4.28 5.70 31.63
C ILE A 204 -4.16 4.27 32.15
N LEU A 205 -3.61 4.05 33.34
CA LEU A 205 -3.32 2.73 33.90
C LEU A 205 -4.52 1.77 33.86
N MET A 206 -5.73 2.28 34.11
CA MET A 206 -6.94 1.46 34.08
C MET A 206 -7.19 0.91 32.66
N GLN A 207 -7.12 1.74 31.64
CA GLN A 207 -7.35 1.34 30.25
C GLN A 207 -6.21 0.46 29.75
N GLU A 208 -4.98 0.77 30.13
CA GLU A 208 -3.82 -0.06 29.85
C GLU A 208 -4.00 -1.47 30.43
N ASN A 209 -4.38 -1.58 31.71
CA ASN A 209 -4.61 -2.86 32.36
C ASN A 209 -5.71 -3.68 31.67
N ILE A 210 -6.80 -3.04 31.22
CA ILE A 210 -7.85 -3.71 30.43
C ILE A 210 -7.29 -4.26 29.12
N LEU A 211 -6.48 -3.48 28.40
CA LEU A 211 -5.88 -3.88 27.12
C LEU A 211 -4.84 -4.99 27.33
N VAL A 212 -3.95 -4.85 28.33
CA VAL A 212 -2.94 -5.85 28.68
C VAL A 212 -3.60 -7.17 29.07
N ASN A 213 -4.60 -7.15 29.95
CA ASN A 213 -5.34 -8.36 30.35
C ASN A 213 -6.04 -9.00 29.16
N ALA A 214 -6.63 -8.20 28.25
CA ALA A 214 -7.25 -8.74 27.05
C ALA A 214 -6.22 -9.43 26.15
N LEU A 215 -5.04 -8.83 25.94
CA LEU A 215 -3.98 -9.42 25.11
C LEU A 215 -3.37 -10.65 25.77
N ASN A 216 -3.17 -10.66 27.10
CA ASN A 216 -2.66 -11.82 27.83
C ASN A 216 -3.62 -13.03 27.72
N ASN A 217 -4.92 -12.78 27.67
CA ASN A 217 -5.94 -13.82 27.50
C ASN A 217 -6.20 -14.18 26.02
N SER A 218 -5.34 -13.75 25.10
CA SER A 218 -5.60 -13.92 23.65
C SER A 218 -4.90 -15.10 23.02
N TYR A 219 -4.11 -15.91 23.74
CA TYR A 219 -3.27 -16.96 23.12
C TYR A 219 -4.07 -17.89 22.18
N THR A 220 -5.22 -18.37 22.59
CA THR A 220 -6.07 -19.30 21.79
C THR A 220 -6.66 -18.65 20.53
N LEU A 221 -6.63 -17.33 20.45
CA LEU A 221 -7.07 -16.55 19.32
C LEU A 221 -5.99 -16.37 18.24
N TRP A 222 -4.78 -16.86 18.48
CA TRP A 222 -3.71 -16.83 17.49
C TRP A 222 -3.63 -18.17 16.75
N ASP A 223 -3.49 -18.11 15.43
CA ASP A 223 -3.19 -19.26 14.59
C ASP A 223 -1.67 -19.44 14.54
N ILE A 224 -1.15 -20.31 15.39
CA ILE A 224 0.28 -20.59 15.52
C ILE A 224 0.75 -21.77 14.65
N LYS A 225 -0.11 -22.29 13.77
CA LYS A 225 0.25 -23.38 12.88
C LYS A 225 1.45 -23.01 12.00
N GLY A 226 2.51 -23.81 12.07
CA GLY A 226 3.78 -23.56 11.37
C GLY A 226 4.78 -22.70 12.14
N PHE A 227 4.46 -22.34 13.40
CA PHE A 227 5.34 -21.58 14.30
C PHE A 227 5.69 -22.36 15.57
N GLU A 228 5.34 -23.62 15.67
CA GLU A 228 5.47 -24.47 16.88
C GLU A 228 6.93 -24.70 17.27
N ASN A 229 7.86 -24.55 16.33
CA ASN A 229 9.31 -24.71 16.58
C ASN A 229 9.93 -23.53 17.34
N TYR A 230 9.23 -22.40 17.46
CA TYR A 230 9.68 -21.25 18.24
C TYR A 230 9.13 -21.35 19.66
N GLU A 231 9.96 -21.07 20.66
CA GLU A 231 9.53 -21.00 22.05
C GLU A 231 8.70 -19.75 22.31
N ASN A 232 9.17 -18.60 21.79
CA ASN A 232 8.45 -17.35 21.88
C ASN A 232 8.27 -16.70 20.50
N ILE A 233 7.08 -16.17 20.24
CA ILE A 233 6.78 -15.37 19.05
C ILE A 233 6.47 -13.95 19.53
N ILE A 234 7.30 -12.99 19.13
CA ILE A 234 7.24 -11.60 19.58
C ILE A 234 6.56 -10.77 18.50
N ILE A 235 5.41 -10.18 18.83
CA ILE A 235 4.59 -9.36 17.93
C ILE A 235 4.57 -7.94 18.49
N ASN A 236 5.26 -7.01 17.84
CA ASN A 236 5.19 -5.60 18.19
C ASN A 236 3.80 -5.04 17.88
N PHE A 237 3.31 -4.15 18.73
CA PHE A 237 2.04 -3.47 18.50
C PHE A 237 2.08 -2.00 18.89
N VAL A 238 1.17 -1.24 18.29
CA VAL A 238 0.92 0.17 18.59
C VAL A 238 -0.59 0.38 18.69
N ILE A 239 -1.02 1.12 19.71
CA ILE A 239 -2.42 1.49 19.91
C ILE A 239 -2.52 3.01 20.03
N ILE A 240 -3.49 3.61 19.34
CA ILE A 240 -3.92 4.99 19.53
C ILE A 240 -5.42 4.95 19.82
N MET A 241 -5.81 5.54 20.93
CA MET A 241 -7.22 5.86 21.23
C MET A 241 -7.41 7.36 21.22
N ASN A 242 -8.46 7.82 20.58
CA ASN A 242 -8.86 9.21 20.59
C ASN A 242 -10.33 9.32 21.00
N ARG A 243 -10.59 10.15 22.00
CA ARG A 243 -11.95 10.60 22.31
C ARG A 243 -12.28 11.78 21.40
N LYS A 244 -13.22 11.60 20.48
CA LYS A 244 -13.75 12.68 19.63
C LYS A 244 -15.14 13.07 20.14
N GLY A 245 -15.20 14.12 21.01
CA GLY A 245 -16.47 14.58 21.58
C GLY A 245 -17.17 13.51 22.43
N GLU A 246 -18.42 13.75 22.80
CA GLU A 246 -19.18 12.84 23.68
C GLU A 246 -19.68 11.56 22.98
N LYS A 247 -19.71 11.52 21.65
CA LYS A 247 -20.33 10.43 20.87
C LYS A 247 -19.41 9.66 19.93
N SER A 248 -18.15 10.05 19.78
CA SER A 248 -17.24 9.41 18.82
C SER A 248 -15.98 8.90 19.51
N TYR A 249 -15.85 7.59 19.62
CA TYR A 249 -14.69 6.92 20.18
C TYR A 249 -13.99 6.12 19.09
N GLY A 250 -12.67 6.19 19.05
CA GLY A 250 -11.90 5.43 18.07
C GLY A 250 -10.66 4.81 18.66
N ILE A 251 -10.51 3.49 18.48
CA ILE A 251 -9.26 2.78 18.69
C ILE A 251 -8.64 2.46 17.34
N LYS A 252 -7.35 2.73 17.20
CA LYS A 252 -6.52 2.26 16.10
C LYS A 252 -5.50 1.28 16.66
N VAL A 253 -5.39 0.12 16.04
CA VAL A 253 -4.45 -0.92 16.45
C VAL A 253 -3.60 -1.29 15.24
N GLY A 254 -2.28 -1.26 15.40
CA GLY A 254 -1.32 -1.75 14.44
C GLY A 254 -0.52 -2.88 15.05
N LEU A 255 -0.54 -4.04 14.41
CA LEU A 255 0.36 -5.14 14.72
C LEU A 255 1.59 -5.07 13.82
N LEU A 256 2.70 -5.69 14.23
CA LEU A 256 3.96 -5.78 13.50
C LEU A 256 4.67 -4.42 13.30
N THR A 257 4.35 -3.44 14.11
CA THR A 257 4.96 -2.12 14.08
C THR A 257 5.19 -1.57 15.48
N ASN A 258 6.21 -0.72 15.62
CA ASN A 258 6.48 0.08 16.81
C ASN A 258 6.41 1.60 16.51
N SER A 259 5.85 1.98 15.37
CA SER A 259 5.74 3.37 14.91
C SER A 259 4.30 3.85 14.85
N PHE A 260 4.00 4.98 15.49
CA PHE A 260 2.69 5.63 15.39
C PHE A 260 2.41 6.13 13.97
N GLU A 261 3.43 6.54 13.23
CA GLU A 261 3.30 6.98 11.83
C GLU A 261 2.88 5.82 10.93
N GLN A 262 3.52 4.66 11.09
CA GLN A 262 3.13 3.45 10.37
C GLN A 262 1.70 3.03 10.71
N LEU A 263 1.28 3.15 11.98
CA LEU A 263 -0.10 2.90 12.37
C LEU A 263 -1.06 3.85 11.64
N LEU A 264 -0.76 5.15 11.59
CA LEU A 264 -1.60 6.12 10.88
C LEU A 264 -1.64 5.80 9.37
N GLY A 265 -0.50 5.43 8.78
CA GLY A 265 -0.41 4.97 7.40
C GLY A 265 -1.30 3.75 7.09
N LEU A 266 -1.39 2.80 8.01
CA LEU A 266 -2.26 1.63 7.88
C LEU A 266 -3.74 2.01 7.74
N TYR A 267 -4.19 3.06 8.45
CA TYR A 267 -5.57 3.57 8.40
C TYR A 267 -5.83 4.53 7.23
N GLY A 268 -4.78 5.04 6.59
CA GLY A 268 -4.89 5.96 5.46
C GLY A 268 -5.31 7.38 5.85
N LEU A 269 -5.69 8.16 4.84
CA LEU A 269 -6.26 9.50 5.03
C LEU A 269 -7.65 9.40 5.65
N SER A 270 -8.02 10.38 6.46
CA SER A 270 -9.38 10.49 7.00
C SER A 270 -10.39 10.76 5.88
N TYR A 271 -11.64 10.40 6.11
CA TYR A 271 -12.74 10.68 5.17
C TYR A 271 -12.79 12.18 4.78
N ASN A 272 -12.66 13.08 5.75
CA ASN A 272 -12.67 14.51 5.50
C ASN A 272 -11.48 14.97 4.61
N GLN A 273 -10.27 14.44 4.86
CA GLN A 273 -9.11 14.75 4.01
C GLN A 273 -9.33 14.33 2.56
N ILE A 274 -9.92 13.14 2.35
CA ILE A 274 -10.23 12.65 1.00
C ILE A 274 -11.33 13.49 0.34
N THR A 275 -12.44 13.73 1.05
CA THR A 275 -13.59 14.46 0.50
C THR A 275 -13.26 15.92 0.24
N ASP A 276 -12.56 16.61 1.14
CA ASP A 276 -12.15 18.01 0.97
C ASP A 276 -11.12 18.13 -0.16
N GLY A 277 -10.15 17.22 -0.24
CA GLY A 277 -9.17 17.18 -1.32
C GLY A 277 -9.86 17.08 -2.69
N ASN A 278 -10.76 16.11 -2.85
CA ASN A 278 -11.51 15.88 -4.10
C ASN A 278 -12.45 17.05 -4.42
N LYS A 279 -13.13 17.60 -3.42
CA LYS A 279 -14.01 18.76 -3.57
C LYS A 279 -13.24 19.97 -4.12
N PHE A 280 -12.09 20.31 -3.50
CA PHE A 280 -11.29 21.44 -3.95
C PHE A 280 -10.65 21.18 -5.32
N LEU A 281 -10.24 19.95 -5.63
CA LEU A 281 -9.77 19.59 -6.99
C LEU A 281 -10.86 19.88 -8.03
N SER A 282 -12.08 19.42 -7.79
CA SER A 282 -13.22 19.64 -8.70
C SER A 282 -13.55 21.13 -8.86
N LEU A 283 -13.52 21.90 -7.77
CA LEU A 283 -13.75 23.37 -7.83
C LEU A 283 -12.65 24.08 -8.63
N GLY A 284 -11.39 23.66 -8.48
CA GLY A 284 -10.28 24.18 -9.26
C GLY A 284 -10.44 23.91 -10.75
N ILE A 285 -10.84 22.69 -11.14
CA ILE A 285 -11.11 22.33 -12.54
C ILE A 285 -12.23 23.22 -13.13
N LYS A 286 -13.34 23.37 -12.40
CA LYS A 286 -14.45 24.25 -12.82
C LYS A 286 -14.02 25.71 -12.95
N SER A 287 -13.08 26.18 -12.15
CA SER A 287 -12.53 27.53 -12.26
C SER A 287 -11.64 27.68 -13.50
N ILE A 288 -10.87 26.66 -13.88
CA ILE A 288 -10.13 26.66 -15.17
C ILE A 288 -11.09 26.76 -16.36
N GLU A 289 -12.20 26.00 -16.37
CA GLU A 289 -13.21 26.03 -17.44
C GLU A 289 -13.80 27.46 -17.65
N LYS A 290 -13.80 28.26 -16.56
CA LYS A 290 -14.25 29.66 -16.60
C LYS A 290 -13.12 30.67 -16.82
N ASN A 291 -11.88 30.21 -17.03
CA ASN A 291 -10.67 31.04 -17.11
C ASN A 291 -10.36 31.83 -15.83
N GLU A 292 -10.90 31.42 -14.67
CA GLU A 292 -10.68 32.03 -13.35
C GLU A 292 -9.36 31.47 -12.72
N PHE A 293 -8.23 31.66 -13.41
CA PHE A 293 -6.97 30.98 -13.05
C PHE A 293 -6.49 31.29 -11.62
N LYS A 294 -6.60 32.52 -11.14
CA LYS A 294 -6.20 32.88 -9.76
C LYS A 294 -7.03 32.10 -8.72
N LYS A 295 -8.33 31.98 -8.94
CA LYS A 295 -9.25 31.26 -8.07
C LYS A 295 -8.98 29.73 -8.14
N ALA A 296 -8.64 29.21 -9.32
CA ALA A 296 -8.24 27.83 -9.51
C ALA A 296 -7.00 27.48 -8.69
N ILE A 297 -5.98 28.36 -8.67
CA ILE A 297 -4.77 28.22 -7.87
C ILE A 297 -5.08 28.04 -6.38
N ASP A 298 -5.99 28.85 -5.83
CA ASP A 298 -6.41 28.75 -4.43
C ASP A 298 -7.06 27.39 -4.13
N PHE A 299 -7.94 26.92 -5.02
CA PHE A 299 -8.57 25.63 -4.87
C PHE A 299 -7.58 24.46 -4.97
N PHE A 300 -6.67 24.47 -5.93
CA PHE A 300 -5.65 23.43 -6.05
C PHE A 300 -4.69 23.42 -4.86
N THR A 301 -4.35 24.59 -4.32
CA THR A 301 -3.55 24.69 -3.09
C THR A 301 -4.28 24.06 -1.90
N LYS A 302 -5.58 24.34 -1.71
CA LYS A 302 -6.40 23.70 -0.67
C LYS A 302 -6.56 22.21 -0.90
N SER A 303 -6.70 21.77 -2.15
CA SER A 303 -6.81 20.36 -2.52
C SER A 303 -5.55 19.60 -2.12
N PHE A 304 -4.36 20.03 -2.53
CA PHE A 304 -3.10 19.37 -2.20
C PHE A 304 -2.79 19.42 -0.69
N LYS A 305 -3.12 20.51 0.00
CA LYS A 305 -3.00 20.62 1.45
C LYS A 305 -3.91 19.62 2.19
N SER A 306 -5.12 19.40 1.71
CA SER A 306 -6.06 18.43 2.31
C SER A 306 -5.65 16.99 2.00
N ASN A 307 -5.20 16.73 0.78
CA ASN A 307 -4.79 15.41 0.31
C ASN A 307 -3.55 15.52 -0.59
N HIS A 308 -2.38 15.38 0.01
CA HIS A 308 -1.10 15.47 -0.70
C HIS A 308 -0.84 14.33 -1.70
N THR A 309 -1.69 13.30 -1.73
CA THR A 309 -1.61 12.24 -2.76
C THR A 309 -2.26 12.66 -4.09
N LEU A 310 -3.01 13.76 -4.10
CA LEU A 310 -3.62 14.33 -5.30
C LEU A 310 -2.63 15.21 -6.06
N VAL A 311 -1.64 14.57 -6.70
CA VAL A 311 -0.62 15.28 -7.51
C VAL A 311 -1.22 16.03 -8.69
N GLU A 312 -2.42 15.67 -9.14
CA GLU A 312 -3.21 16.41 -10.13
C GLU A 312 -3.39 17.87 -9.74
N SER A 313 -3.49 18.16 -8.46
CA SER A 313 -3.60 19.54 -7.96
C SER A 313 -2.36 20.36 -8.28
N LEU A 314 -1.16 19.76 -8.17
CA LEU A 314 0.10 20.42 -8.55
C LEU A 314 0.19 20.63 -10.06
N TYR A 315 -0.15 19.63 -10.88
CA TYR A 315 -0.16 19.76 -12.33
C TYR A 315 -1.08 20.89 -12.80
N ASN A 316 -2.31 20.93 -12.26
CA ASN A 316 -3.29 21.95 -12.63
C ASN A 316 -2.93 23.33 -12.08
N ARG A 317 -2.30 23.41 -10.90
CA ARG A 317 -1.82 24.69 -10.33
C ARG A 317 -0.68 25.27 -11.17
N ALA A 318 0.28 24.43 -11.53
CA ALA A 318 1.37 24.82 -12.43
C ALA A 318 0.85 25.30 -13.80
N TYR A 319 -0.15 24.60 -14.36
CA TYR A 319 -0.82 25.04 -15.58
C TYR A 319 -1.44 26.43 -15.43
N CYS A 320 -2.12 26.72 -14.31
CA CYS A 320 -2.71 28.03 -14.04
C CYS A 320 -1.63 29.12 -13.92
N TYR A 321 -0.54 28.85 -13.20
CA TYR A 321 0.61 29.78 -13.15
C TYR A 321 1.19 30.05 -14.54
N TYR A 322 1.37 29.00 -15.34
CA TYR A 322 1.86 29.14 -16.72
C TYR A 322 0.95 30.00 -17.58
N LYS A 323 -0.38 29.82 -17.49
CA LYS A 323 -1.38 30.68 -18.19
C LYS A 323 -1.34 32.17 -17.76
N LEU A 324 -1.00 32.40 -16.49
CA LEU A 324 -0.82 33.75 -15.95
C LEU A 324 0.57 34.31 -16.22
N LYS A 325 1.44 33.59 -16.96
CA LYS A 325 2.86 33.94 -17.22
C LYS A 325 3.72 34.03 -15.96
N GLU A 326 3.26 33.41 -14.86
CA GLU A 326 4.00 33.28 -13.61
C GLU A 326 4.90 32.03 -13.68
N TYR A 327 5.86 32.03 -14.60
CA TYR A 327 6.64 30.84 -14.98
C TYR A 327 7.46 30.26 -13.82
N ASP A 328 8.05 31.13 -12.97
CA ASP A 328 8.83 30.67 -11.81
C ASP A 328 7.98 29.83 -10.85
N LYS A 329 6.71 30.22 -10.62
CA LYS A 329 5.80 29.46 -9.77
C LYS A 329 5.35 28.15 -10.41
N ALA A 330 5.17 28.15 -11.75
CA ALA A 330 4.89 26.90 -12.46
C ALA A 330 6.08 25.93 -12.34
N CYS A 331 7.30 26.43 -12.48
CA CYS A 331 8.54 25.66 -12.33
C CYS A 331 8.71 25.09 -10.91
N LEU A 332 8.35 25.85 -9.88
CA LEU A 332 8.33 25.31 -8.50
C LEU A 332 7.42 24.08 -8.36
N ASP A 333 6.21 24.14 -8.90
CA ASP A 333 5.29 23.01 -8.85
C ASP A 333 5.78 21.81 -9.67
N TRP A 334 6.33 22.03 -10.86
CA TRP A 334 6.92 20.98 -11.68
C TRP A 334 8.18 20.36 -11.02
N ASN A 335 8.96 21.16 -10.31
CA ASN A 335 10.10 20.64 -9.52
C ASN A 335 9.60 19.76 -8.36
N ILE A 336 8.55 20.17 -7.63
CA ILE A 336 7.93 19.34 -6.60
C ILE A 336 7.46 18.01 -7.20
N LEU A 337 6.80 18.02 -8.35
CA LEU A 337 6.37 16.80 -9.04
C LEU A 337 7.55 15.91 -9.43
N LYS A 338 8.66 16.48 -9.92
CA LYS A 338 9.91 15.76 -10.21
C LYS A 338 10.46 15.09 -8.95
N GLU A 339 10.58 15.82 -7.84
CA GLU A 339 11.05 15.30 -6.55
C GLU A 339 10.14 14.17 -6.02
N LEU A 340 8.83 14.29 -6.22
CA LEU A 340 7.86 13.24 -5.95
C LEU A 340 7.97 12.05 -6.93
N GLY A 341 8.89 12.11 -7.89
CA GLY A 341 9.14 11.04 -8.87
C GLY A 341 8.04 10.87 -9.91
N GLN A 342 7.33 11.96 -10.26
CA GLN A 342 6.29 11.97 -11.29
C GLN A 342 6.91 12.23 -12.65
N LYS A 343 6.89 11.24 -13.55
CA LYS A 343 7.58 11.28 -14.86
C LYS A 343 7.11 12.42 -15.76
N LYS A 344 5.81 12.68 -15.80
CA LYS A 344 5.25 13.82 -16.54
C LYS A 344 5.69 15.16 -15.95
N GLY A 345 5.76 15.27 -14.62
CA GLY A 345 6.25 16.47 -13.92
C GLY A 345 7.73 16.72 -14.18
N GLU A 346 8.55 15.67 -14.14
CA GLU A 346 9.97 15.72 -14.49
C GLU A 346 10.17 16.25 -15.93
N LYS A 347 9.42 15.71 -16.89
CA LYS A 347 9.46 16.14 -18.29
C LYS A 347 9.09 17.62 -18.43
N LEU A 348 7.96 18.06 -17.82
CA LEU A 348 7.53 19.45 -17.87
C LEU A 348 8.56 20.41 -17.28
N PHE A 349 9.21 20.02 -16.16
CA PHE A 349 10.27 20.81 -15.56
C PHE A 349 11.46 20.95 -16.51
N MET A 350 11.94 19.87 -17.10
CA MET A 350 13.10 19.88 -18.02
C MET A 350 12.85 20.69 -19.29
N GLU A 351 11.61 20.67 -19.82
CA GLU A 351 11.25 21.36 -21.06
C GLU A 351 10.98 22.87 -20.87
N ASN A 352 10.49 23.29 -19.69
CA ASN A 352 9.98 24.66 -19.51
C ASN A 352 10.76 25.48 -18.49
N CYS A 353 11.59 24.86 -17.66
CA CYS A 353 12.31 25.56 -16.62
C CYS A 353 13.79 25.62 -16.98
N LYS A 354 14.30 26.80 -17.26
CA LYS A 354 15.74 27.02 -17.45
C LYS A 354 16.44 26.69 -16.13
N ILE A 355 17.47 25.88 -16.19
CA ILE A 355 18.41 25.74 -15.08
C ILE A 355 19.06 27.11 -14.96
N ILE A 356 18.74 27.84 -13.89
CA ILE A 356 19.50 29.03 -13.49
C ILE A 356 20.77 28.42 -12.89
N GLU A 357 21.85 28.40 -13.70
CA GLU A 357 23.21 28.11 -13.24
C GLU A 357 23.69 29.24 -12.33
#